data_6735d6b9f39fd3059aedd9dbc715ea38
#
_entry.id   6735d6b9f39fd3059aedd9dbc715ea38
#
_cell.length_a   1.000
_cell.length_b   1.000
_cell.length_c   1.000
_cell.angle_alpha   90.00
_cell.angle_beta   90.00
_cell.angle_gamma   90.00
#
_symmetry.space_group_name_H-M   'P 1'
#
loop_
_entity.id
_entity.type
_entity.pdbx_description
1 polymer ?
#
loop_
_entity_poly.entity_id
_entity_poly.type
_entity_poly.pdbx_seq_one_letter_code
_entity_poly.pdbx_strand_id
1 'polypeptide(L)'
;MMEKSRVLPSPKHPPIVDKTYLFNHSSARMSGRHTLTGNIQRHSDFASKILRNQREVLVYLPPGYRRWLGQRYPVLYLQDGQNVFDAATAFGAVEWGVDETAQRLLARKLIEPLIIVAVANTGENRIHEYAPSRGRFDGKRKRSKGLARNYGRFLIEELKPFIDRKYRTRPEAEFTGLGGSSLGGLATLALGIWFPNVFTRLAVMSPAVWWDECFICRMVDELEEKLPLKIWLDTGTREEGWQRTRDLRDRLVEKGWRVNDDLQYTEVEGADHSERAWGARIDPMLRFLFPPPPPLAKTRRRRALKPLVLEPQLRR
;
A
#
# COMPACT_ATOMS: atom_id res chain seq x y z
N MET A 1 48.47 6.72 4.05
CA MET A 1 48.05 5.66 3.15
C MET A 1 46.59 5.41 3.39
N MET A 2 45.71 5.93 2.52
CA MET A 2 44.25 5.72 2.62
C MET A 2 43.89 4.47 1.82
N GLU A 3 43.34 3.50 2.50
CA GLU A 3 42.90 2.22 1.93
C GLU A 3 41.60 2.44 1.13
N LYS A 4 41.68 2.28 -0.18
CA LYS A 4 40.53 2.37 -1.07
C LYS A 4 39.64 1.15 -0.85
N SER A 5 38.42 1.36 -0.32
CA SER A 5 37.40 0.33 -0.22
C SER A 5 37.06 -0.19 -1.64
N ARG A 6 37.27 -1.47 -1.86
CA ARG A 6 36.90 -2.17 -3.09
C ARG A 6 35.39 -2.37 -3.10
N VAL A 7 34.73 -1.64 -3.98
CA VAL A 7 33.35 -1.96 -4.39
C VAL A 7 33.38 -3.28 -5.15
N LEU A 8 32.74 -4.30 -4.60
CA LEU A 8 32.58 -5.58 -5.28
C LEU A 8 31.63 -5.43 -6.50
N PRO A 9 31.95 -5.98 -7.67
CA PRO A 9 31.07 -5.92 -8.82
C PRO A 9 29.83 -6.76 -8.60
N SER A 10 28.64 -6.18 -8.86
CA SER A 10 27.35 -6.89 -8.87
C SER A 10 27.40 -8.11 -9.78
N PRO A 11 26.83 -9.26 -9.37
CA PRO A 11 26.74 -10.42 -10.24
C PRO A 11 25.92 -10.10 -11.49
N LYS A 12 26.50 -10.33 -12.67
CA LYS A 12 25.80 -10.20 -13.96
C LYS A 12 24.82 -11.36 -14.14
N HIS A 13 23.59 -11.20 -13.64
CA HIS A 13 22.51 -12.08 -14.02
C HIS A 13 21.72 -11.47 -15.18
N PRO A 14 21.41 -12.23 -16.24
CA PRO A 14 20.59 -11.74 -17.34
C PRO A 14 19.19 -11.36 -16.82
N PRO A 15 18.53 -10.33 -17.39
CA PRO A 15 17.18 -9.98 -17.04
C PRO A 15 16.24 -11.04 -17.61
N ILE A 16 15.72 -11.91 -16.79
CA ILE A 16 14.61 -12.79 -17.13
C ILE A 16 13.35 -12.06 -16.69
N VAL A 17 12.55 -11.69 -17.68
CA VAL A 17 11.25 -11.07 -17.47
C VAL A 17 10.22 -12.16 -17.71
N ASP A 18 9.46 -12.52 -16.70
CA ASP A 18 8.26 -13.32 -16.91
C ASP A 18 7.31 -12.50 -17.79
N LYS A 19 7.25 -12.90 -19.07
CA LYS A 19 6.50 -12.20 -20.12
C LYS A 19 5.00 -12.23 -19.91
N THR A 20 4.51 -13.16 -19.10
CA THR A 20 3.09 -13.40 -18.91
C THR A 20 2.41 -12.30 -18.09
N TYR A 21 3.13 -11.71 -17.14
CA TYR A 21 2.58 -10.70 -16.21
C TYR A 21 2.55 -9.27 -16.75
N LEU A 22 3.36 -8.97 -17.76
CA LEU A 22 3.47 -7.60 -18.26
C LEU A 22 2.36 -7.21 -19.25
N PHE A 23 1.70 -8.19 -19.90
CA PHE A 23 0.89 -7.94 -21.11
C PHE A 23 -0.54 -8.45 -21.09
N ASN A 24 -0.97 -9.30 -20.17
CA ASN A 24 -2.30 -9.93 -20.22
C ASN A 24 -3.37 -9.17 -19.42
N HIS A 25 -3.55 -7.88 -19.68
CA HIS A 25 -4.72 -7.13 -19.23
C HIS A 25 -5.61 -6.70 -20.41
N SER A 26 -5.75 -7.52 -21.45
CA SER A 26 -6.82 -7.30 -22.41
C SER A 26 -8.15 -7.64 -21.74
N SER A 27 -9.13 -6.78 -21.90
CA SER A 27 -10.50 -6.84 -21.40
C SER A 27 -11.30 -8.02 -21.98
N ALA A 28 -10.87 -9.23 -21.72
CA ALA A 28 -11.74 -10.39 -21.83
C ALA A 28 -12.69 -10.32 -20.62
N ARG A 29 -13.96 -9.94 -20.83
CA ARG A 29 -15.03 -10.12 -19.86
C ARG A 29 -15.11 -11.61 -19.55
N MET A 30 -14.43 -12.02 -18.49
CA MET A 30 -14.66 -13.34 -17.92
C MET A 30 -15.96 -13.25 -17.13
N SER A 31 -16.96 -14.05 -17.49
CA SER A 31 -18.24 -14.18 -16.80
C SER A 31 -18.04 -14.96 -15.49
N GLY A 32 -17.26 -14.42 -14.59
CA GLY A 32 -17.09 -14.93 -13.24
C GLY A 32 -18.26 -14.49 -12.34
N ARG A 33 -18.55 -15.27 -11.30
CA ARG A 33 -19.48 -14.88 -10.25
C ARG A 33 -18.83 -13.73 -9.45
N HIS A 34 -19.58 -12.64 -9.21
CA HIS A 34 -19.14 -11.57 -8.31
C HIS A 34 -18.97 -12.10 -6.89
N THR A 35 -17.88 -11.69 -6.25
CA THR A 35 -17.49 -12.10 -4.90
C THR A 35 -17.48 -10.95 -3.90
N LEU A 36 -17.70 -9.72 -4.36
CA LEU A 36 -17.75 -8.51 -3.51
C LEU A 36 -18.52 -8.71 -2.22
N THR A 37 -17.91 -8.35 -1.09
CA THR A 37 -18.57 -8.41 0.22
C THR A 37 -18.56 -7.05 0.95
N GLY A 38 -19.51 -6.87 1.86
CA GLY A 38 -19.59 -5.64 2.65
C GLY A 38 -20.16 -4.44 1.89
N ASN A 39 -19.73 -3.24 2.26
CA ASN A 39 -20.25 -1.99 1.70
C ASN A 39 -19.21 -1.38 0.76
N ILE A 40 -19.36 -1.67 -0.53
CA ILE A 40 -18.47 -1.17 -1.59
C ILE A 40 -19.22 -0.15 -2.43
N GLN A 41 -18.61 1.03 -2.59
CA GLN A 41 -19.10 2.12 -3.44
C GLN A 41 -18.28 2.16 -4.73
N ARG A 42 -18.95 2.21 -5.88
CA ARG A 42 -18.32 2.21 -7.21
C ARG A 42 -18.32 3.61 -7.83
N HIS A 43 -17.17 4.01 -8.38
CA HIS A 43 -17.00 5.19 -9.21
C HIS A 43 -16.41 4.72 -10.55
N SER A 44 -17.29 4.45 -11.53
CA SER A 44 -16.93 3.73 -12.76
C SER A 44 -15.99 4.51 -13.68
N ASP A 45 -16.12 5.84 -13.75
CA ASP A 45 -15.44 6.66 -14.75
C ASP A 45 -14.73 7.85 -14.11
N PHE A 46 -13.89 7.56 -13.10
CA PHE A 46 -13.11 8.60 -12.47
C PHE A 46 -12.08 9.16 -13.45
N ALA A 47 -12.35 10.36 -13.94
CA ALA A 47 -11.52 11.03 -14.95
C ALA A 47 -10.32 11.73 -14.30
N SER A 48 -9.13 11.50 -14.86
CA SER A 48 -7.90 12.20 -14.52
C SER A 48 -7.49 13.18 -15.63
N LYS A 49 -7.30 14.44 -15.26
CA LYS A 49 -6.74 15.48 -16.13
C LYS A 49 -5.21 15.30 -16.27
N ILE A 50 -4.56 14.87 -15.20
CA ILE A 50 -3.10 14.64 -15.14
C ILE A 50 -2.70 13.49 -16.07
N LEU A 51 -3.41 12.34 -15.96
CA LEU A 51 -3.12 11.14 -16.74
C LEU A 51 -3.86 11.10 -18.08
N ARG A 52 -4.86 11.98 -18.28
CA ARG A 52 -5.72 12.07 -19.47
C ARG A 52 -6.41 10.75 -19.83
N ASN A 53 -6.91 10.07 -18.80
CA ASN A 53 -7.66 8.83 -18.93
C ASN A 53 -8.74 8.73 -17.85
N GLN A 54 -9.51 7.65 -17.91
CA GLN A 54 -10.55 7.32 -16.93
C GLN A 54 -10.28 5.93 -16.38
N ARG A 55 -10.70 5.70 -15.12
CA ARG A 55 -10.59 4.40 -14.47
C ARG A 55 -11.67 4.18 -13.43
N GLU A 56 -11.93 2.93 -13.14
CA GLU A 56 -12.80 2.57 -12.04
C GLU A 56 -12.07 2.76 -10.71
N VAL A 57 -12.80 3.26 -9.72
CA VAL A 57 -12.38 3.34 -8.33
C VAL A 57 -13.46 2.70 -7.47
N LEU A 58 -13.10 1.68 -6.70
CA LEU A 58 -13.97 1.03 -5.73
C LEU A 58 -13.57 1.46 -4.33
N VAL A 59 -14.57 1.76 -3.48
CA VAL A 59 -14.33 2.23 -2.12
C VAL A 59 -15.06 1.33 -1.14
N TYR A 60 -14.29 0.51 -0.42
CA TYR A 60 -14.79 -0.28 0.71
C TYR A 60 -14.94 0.61 1.94
N LEU A 61 -16.09 0.53 2.59
CA LEU A 61 -16.43 1.22 3.83
C LEU A 61 -16.55 0.22 4.98
N PRO A 62 -15.90 0.46 6.13
CA PRO A 62 -15.88 -0.51 7.22
C PRO A 62 -17.27 -0.74 7.83
N PRO A 63 -17.52 -1.91 8.46
CA PRO A 63 -18.74 -2.15 9.20
C PRO A 63 -19.04 -1.04 10.20
N GLY A 64 -20.30 -0.59 10.27
CA GLY A 64 -20.71 0.51 11.15
C GLY A 64 -20.46 1.91 10.58
N TYR A 65 -19.90 2.06 9.39
CA TYR A 65 -19.65 3.36 8.77
C TYR A 65 -20.87 4.29 8.79
N ARG A 66 -22.08 3.81 8.45
CA ARG A 66 -23.31 4.62 8.47
C ARG A 66 -23.82 4.90 9.88
N ARG A 67 -23.51 4.05 10.86
CA ARG A 67 -24.01 4.14 12.23
C ARG A 67 -23.24 5.17 13.05
N TRP A 68 -21.93 5.26 12.88
CA TRP A 68 -21.05 6.12 13.68
C TRP A 68 -20.63 7.36 12.91
N LEU A 69 -21.54 8.34 12.81
CA LEU A 69 -21.38 9.52 11.96
C LEU A 69 -20.19 10.43 12.34
N GLY A 70 -19.81 10.46 13.61
CA GLY A 70 -18.67 11.27 14.10
C GLY A 70 -17.28 10.62 13.87
N GLN A 71 -17.24 9.33 13.50
CA GLN A 71 -15.97 8.63 13.32
C GLN A 71 -15.34 8.93 11.97
N ARG A 72 -14.01 9.18 11.97
CA ARG A 72 -13.17 9.30 10.76
C ARG A 72 -12.20 8.13 10.71
N TYR A 73 -11.77 7.77 9.49
CA TYR A 73 -11.09 6.53 9.21
C TYR A 73 -9.78 6.77 8.46
N PRO A 74 -8.69 6.05 8.77
CA PRO A 74 -7.53 5.99 7.89
C PRO A 74 -7.92 5.41 6.53
N VAL A 75 -7.10 5.68 5.52
CA VAL A 75 -7.34 5.26 4.14
C VAL A 75 -6.16 4.47 3.61
N LEU A 76 -6.44 3.31 3.01
CA LEU A 76 -5.47 2.54 2.23
C LEU A 76 -5.87 2.60 0.75
N TYR A 77 -5.00 3.17 -0.08
CA TYR A 77 -5.12 3.12 -1.54
C TYR A 77 -4.40 1.89 -2.07
N LEU A 78 -5.11 1.03 -2.82
CA LEU A 78 -4.54 -0.16 -3.45
C LEU A 78 -4.58 -0.02 -4.97
N GLN A 79 -3.45 -0.24 -5.59
CA GLN A 79 -3.28 -0.28 -7.03
C GLN A 79 -3.82 -1.61 -7.59
N ASP A 80 -4.00 -1.66 -8.94
CA ASP A 80 -4.61 -2.82 -9.62
C ASP A 80 -5.98 -3.17 -9.04
N GLY A 81 -6.81 -2.15 -8.84
CA GLY A 81 -8.08 -2.20 -8.11
C GLY A 81 -9.07 -3.26 -8.60
N GLN A 82 -8.98 -3.67 -9.88
CA GLN A 82 -9.78 -4.76 -10.44
C GLN A 82 -9.51 -6.12 -9.80
N ASN A 83 -8.33 -6.29 -9.14
CA ASN A 83 -7.92 -7.54 -8.49
C ASN A 83 -8.22 -7.57 -6.98
N VAL A 84 -8.68 -6.46 -6.41
CA VAL A 84 -8.67 -6.26 -4.95
C VAL A 84 -9.85 -6.92 -4.24
N PHE A 85 -11.07 -6.81 -4.84
CA PHE A 85 -12.33 -7.16 -4.17
C PHE A 85 -13.23 -8.12 -4.93
N ASP A 86 -12.96 -8.45 -6.20
CA ASP A 86 -13.94 -9.15 -7.03
C ASP A 86 -13.27 -10.09 -8.02
N ALA A 87 -13.50 -11.38 -7.85
CA ALA A 87 -12.99 -12.40 -8.76
C ALA A 87 -13.51 -12.24 -10.21
N ALA A 88 -14.70 -11.66 -10.38
CA ALA A 88 -15.26 -11.41 -11.71
C ALA A 88 -14.50 -10.36 -12.52
N THR A 89 -13.73 -9.50 -11.87
CA THR A 89 -12.91 -8.46 -12.53
C THR A 89 -11.41 -8.73 -12.44
N ALA A 90 -11.02 -9.66 -11.55
CA ALA A 90 -9.63 -9.94 -11.25
C ALA A 90 -8.95 -10.72 -12.38
N PHE A 91 -7.64 -10.51 -12.50
CA PHE A 91 -6.79 -11.26 -13.42
C PHE A 91 -6.83 -12.76 -13.06
N GLY A 92 -7.07 -13.60 -14.07
CA GLY A 92 -7.17 -15.05 -13.88
C GLY A 92 -8.35 -15.48 -12.99
N ALA A 93 -9.36 -14.61 -12.77
CA ALA A 93 -10.50 -14.84 -11.88
C ALA A 93 -10.10 -15.16 -10.43
N VAL A 94 -8.96 -14.62 -9.97
CA VAL A 94 -8.45 -14.76 -8.60
C VAL A 94 -8.24 -13.37 -8.03
N GLU A 95 -9.04 -13.01 -7.02
CA GLU A 95 -8.91 -11.76 -6.32
C GLU A 95 -8.01 -11.86 -5.07
N TRP A 96 -7.68 -10.69 -4.48
CA TRP A 96 -6.92 -10.64 -3.24
C TRP A 96 -7.78 -10.86 -1.99
N GLY A 97 -9.12 -10.76 -2.08
CA GLY A 97 -10.06 -10.94 -0.96
C GLY A 97 -9.82 -9.95 0.17
N VAL A 98 -9.58 -8.68 -0.19
CA VAL A 98 -9.22 -7.65 0.80
C VAL A 98 -10.42 -7.27 1.66
N ASP A 99 -11.62 -7.22 1.10
CA ASP A 99 -12.86 -6.89 1.79
C ASP A 99 -13.28 -7.99 2.78
N GLU A 100 -13.21 -9.29 2.42
CA GLU A 100 -13.44 -10.40 3.34
C GLU A 100 -12.42 -10.39 4.48
N THR A 101 -11.15 -10.19 4.13
CA THR A 101 -10.07 -10.16 5.11
C THR A 101 -10.24 -8.99 6.08
N ALA A 102 -10.54 -7.79 5.55
CA ALA A 102 -10.78 -6.62 6.39
C ALA A 102 -11.99 -6.83 7.34
N GLN A 103 -13.12 -7.35 6.84
CA GLN A 103 -14.29 -7.66 7.68
C GLN A 103 -13.97 -8.66 8.77
N ARG A 104 -13.27 -9.75 8.44
CA ARG A 104 -12.84 -10.78 9.40
C ARG A 104 -11.93 -10.22 10.49
N LEU A 105 -10.96 -9.39 10.11
CA LEU A 105 -10.02 -8.76 11.05
C LEU A 105 -10.72 -7.72 11.94
N LEU A 106 -11.63 -6.92 11.38
CA LEU A 106 -12.44 -5.95 12.13
C LEU A 106 -13.36 -6.61 13.14
N ALA A 107 -14.04 -7.71 12.76
CA ALA A 107 -14.88 -8.48 13.67
C ALA A 107 -14.09 -9.03 14.88
N ARG A 108 -12.81 -9.34 14.68
CA ARG A 108 -11.89 -9.81 15.72
C ARG A 108 -11.13 -8.68 16.43
N LYS A 109 -11.34 -7.41 16.05
CA LYS A 109 -10.63 -6.24 16.58
C LYS A 109 -9.10 -6.33 16.43
N LEU A 110 -8.62 -6.93 15.36
CA LEU A 110 -7.20 -7.10 15.05
C LEU A 110 -6.60 -5.96 14.23
N ILE A 111 -7.46 -5.11 13.66
CA ILE A 111 -7.09 -3.88 12.94
C ILE A 111 -7.99 -2.72 13.36
N GLU A 112 -7.55 -1.48 13.13
CA GLU A 112 -8.41 -0.31 13.20
C GLU A 112 -9.39 -0.29 12.02
N PRO A 113 -10.64 0.23 12.19
CA PRO A 113 -11.54 0.42 11.06
C PRO A 113 -10.96 1.41 10.05
N LEU A 114 -10.93 1.00 8.77
CA LEU A 114 -10.33 1.79 7.69
C LEU A 114 -11.20 1.79 6.44
N ILE A 115 -11.02 2.80 5.60
CA ILE A 115 -11.53 2.87 4.23
C ILE A 115 -10.47 2.29 3.31
N ILE A 116 -10.85 1.45 2.34
CA ILE A 116 -9.94 0.92 1.34
C ILE A 116 -10.40 1.39 -0.04
N VAL A 117 -9.48 2.02 -0.77
CA VAL A 117 -9.73 2.59 -2.11
C VAL A 117 -8.96 1.78 -3.14
N ALA A 118 -9.65 0.94 -3.88
CA ALA A 118 -9.09 0.14 -4.95
C ALA A 118 -9.10 0.93 -6.27
N VAL A 119 -7.93 1.20 -6.82
CA VAL A 119 -7.72 2.03 -8.02
C VAL A 119 -7.37 1.14 -9.19
N ALA A 120 -8.32 0.94 -10.11
CA ALA A 120 -8.08 0.10 -11.28
C ALA A 120 -6.94 0.66 -12.15
N ASN A 121 -6.13 -0.22 -12.72
CA ASN A 121 -5.19 0.17 -13.75
C ASN A 121 -5.89 0.39 -15.10
N THR A 122 -5.19 0.95 -16.06
CA THR A 122 -5.73 1.27 -17.40
C THR A 122 -5.15 0.34 -18.48
N GLY A 123 -4.95 -0.94 -18.14
CA GLY A 123 -4.47 -1.95 -19.07
C GLY A 123 -3.04 -1.68 -19.56
N GLU A 124 -2.85 -1.47 -20.85
CA GLU A 124 -1.52 -1.27 -21.46
C GLU A 124 -0.76 -0.07 -20.86
N ASN A 125 -1.44 0.94 -20.32
CA ASN A 125 -0.79 2.07 -19.70
C ASN A 125 -0.22 1.75 -18.30
N ARG A 126 -0.64 0.63 -17.67
CA ARG A 126 -0.17 0.23 -16.33
C ARG A 126 1.34 0.31 -16.19
N ILE A 127 2.08 -0.26 -17.15
CA ILE A 127 3.54 -0.27 -17.10
C ILE A 127 4.14 1.14 -17.20
N HIS A 128 3.47 2.04 -17.89
CA HIS A 128 3.91 3.44 -18.01
C HIS A 128 3.62 4.22 -16.73
N GLU A 129 2.45 4.02 -16.14
CA GLU A 129 1.97 4.72 -14.96
C GLU A 129 2.64 4.24 -13.67
N TYR A 130 3.05 2.96 -13.59
CA TYR A 130 3.68 2.42 -12.38
C TYR A 130 5.20 2.45 -12.42
N ALA A 131 5.81 2.57 -13.59
CA ALA A 131 7.25 2.61 -13.69
C ALA A 131 7.84 3.96 -13.23
N PRO A 132 8.79 3.98 -12.29
CA PRO A 132 9.40 5.21 -11.78
C PRO A 132 10.41 5.82 -12.74
N SER A 133 10.88 5.05 -13.72
CA SER A 133 11.86 5.46 -14.72
C SER A 133 11.52 4.91 -16.11
N ARG A 134 12.27 5.35 -17.12
CA ARG A 134 12.13 4.88 -18.52
C ARG A 134 12.81 3.53 -18.76
N GLY A 135 12.71 2.60 -17.84
CA GLY A 135 13.25 1.26 -17.96
C GLY A 135 12.75 0.49 -19.19
N ARG A 136 13.50 -0.53 -19.58
CA ARG A 136 13.14 -1.40 -20.71
C ARG A 136 12.34 -2.59 -20.23
N PHE A 137 11.41 -3.03 -21.08
CA PHE A 137 10.61 -4.25 -20.88
C PHE A 137 10.43 -4.94 -22.26
N ASP A 138 9.85 -6.12 -22.28
CA ASP A 138 9.56 -6.87 -23.51
C ASP A 138 10.82 -7.09 -24.38
N GLY A 139 11.77 -7.85 -23.85
CA GLY A 139 12.96 -8.25 -24.59
C GLY A 139 13.84 -7.07 -25.07
N LYS A 140 13.80 -5.93 -24.35
CA LYS A 140 14.60 -4.71 -24.61
C LYS A 140 14.12 -3.82 -25.76
N ARG A 141 13.01 -4.11 -26.43
CA ARG A 141 12.50 -3.31 -27.55
C ARG A 141 11.65 -2.11 -27.07
N LYS A 142 10.77 -2.34 -26.11
CA LYS A 142 9.86 -1.29 -25.63
C LYS A 142 10.40 -0.65 -24.34
N ARG A 143 10.17 0.66 -24.21
CA ARG A 143 10.51 1.40 -23.00
C ARG A 143 9.25 1.96 -22.36
N SER A 144 9.20 1.94 -21.02
CA SER A 144 8.20 2.69 -20.29
C SER A 144 8.40 4.20 -20.48
N LYS A 145 7.30 4.95 -20.34
CA LYS A 145 7.35 6.42 -20.30
C LYS A 145 7.85 6.95 -18.95
N GLY A 146 7.87 6.11 -17.91
CA GLY A 146 8.31 6.48 -16.55
C GLY A 146 7.36 7.49 -15.90
N LEU A 147 6.05 7.21 -15.87
CA LEU A 147 5.03 8.17 -15.43
C LEU A 147 4.60 7.97 -13.96
N ALA A 148 5.31 7.19 -13.15
CA ALA A 148 4.89 6.93 -11.77
C ALA A 148 4.75 8.23 -10.94
N ARG A 149 5.60 9.23 -11.19
CA ARG A 149 5.45 10.54 -10.54
C ARG A 149 4.15 11.26 -10.94
N ASN A 150 3.72 11.14 -12.20
CA ASN A 150 2.43 11.68 -12.66
C ASN A 150 1.26 10.88 -12.07
N TYR A 151 1.41 9.54 -11.95
CA TYR A 151 0.43 8.70 -11.27
C TYR A 151 0.29 9.07 -9.78
N GLY A 152 1.41 9.34 -9.11
CA GLY A 152 1.41 9.86 -7.75
C GLY A 152 0.68 11.21 -7.63
N ARG A 153 0.93 12.13 -8.57
CA ARG A 153 0.21 13.41 -8.62
C ARG A 153 -1.29 13.21 -8.85
N PHE A 154 -1.70 12.30 -9.72
CA PHE A 154 -3.11 11.93 -9.88
C PHE A 154 -3.73 11.46 -8.55
N LEU A 155 -3.04 10.56 -7.82
CA LEU A 155 -3.52 10.12 -6.51
C LEU A 155 -3.66 11.28 -5.52
N ILE A 156 -2.69 12.19 -5.47
CA ILE A 156 -2.57 13.26 -4.48
C ILE A 156 -3.44 14.46 -4.82
N GLU A 157 -3.45 14.89 -6.08
CA GLU A 157 -4.07 16.15 -6.49
C GLU A 157 -5.53 15.98 -6.96
N GLU A 158 -5.92 14.76 -7.40
CA GLU A 158 -7.25 14.49 -7.94
C GLU A 158 -8.03 13.49 -7.09
N LEU A 159 -7.50 12.26 -6.90
CA LEU A 159 -8.25 11.19 -6.25
C LEU A 159 -8.39 11.40 -4.75
N LYS A 160 -7.28 11.63 -4.02
CA LYS A 160 -7.31 11.81 -2.57
C LYS A 160 -8.23 12.97 -2.14
N PRO A 161 -8.20 14.16 -2.75
CA PRO A 161 -9.13 15.23 -2.41
C PRO A 161 -10.59 14.88 -2.69
N PHE A 162 -10.87 14.08 -3.71
CA PHE A 162 -12.22 13.57 -3.97
C PHE A 162 -12.67 12.62 -2.85
N ILE A 163 -11.84 11.66 -2.46
CA ILE A 163 -12.12 10.71 -1.39
C ILE A 163 -12.31 11.43 -0.05
N ASP A 164 -11.46 12.38 0.29
CA ASP A 164 -11.52 13.12 1.55
C ASP A 164 -12.78 14.00 1.67
N ARG A 165 -13.27 14.56 0.55
CA ARG A 165 -14.53 15.31 0.52
C ARG A 165 -15.75 14.42 0.61
N LYS A 166 -15.70 13.23 -0.02
CA LYS A 166 -16.87 12.34 -0.15
C LYS A 166 -17.04 11.41 1.04
N TYR A 167 -15.96 11.05 1.71
CA TYR A 167 -15.92 10.08 2.80
C TYR A 167 -15.31 10.66 4.07
N ARG A 168 -15.65 10.08 5.20
CA ARG A 168 -15.11 10.49 6.51
C ARG A 168 -13.71 9.95 6.74
N THR A 169 -12.74 10.52 6.06
CA THR A 169 -11.33 10.15 6.15
C THR A 169 -10.62 10.90 7.27
N ARG A 170 -9.50 10.35 7.70
CA ARG A 170 -8.41 11.04 8.40
C ARG A 170 -7.38 11.39 7.33
N PRO A 171 -7.34 12.66 6.85
CA PRO A 171 -6.59 13.04 5.66
C PRO A 171 -5.08 13.16 5.86
N GLU A 172 -4.61 13.15 7.12
CA GLU A 172 -3.22 13.32 7.49
C GLU A 172 -2.36 12.14 6.99
N ALA A 173 -1.08 12.40 6.71
CA ALA A 173 -0.16 11.42 6.13
C ALA A 173 -0.05 10.14 6.98
N GLU A 174 -0.02 10.29 8.31
CA GLU A 174 0.09 9.15 9.24
C GLU A 174 -1.08 8.16 9.15
N PHE A 175 -2.21 8.57 8.54
CA PHE A 175 -3.40 7.75 8.33
C PHE A 175 -3.64 7.40 6.87
N THR A 176 -2.68 7.72 6.00
CA THR A 176 -2.78 7.47 4.56
C THR A 176 -1.79 6.40 4.14
N GLY A 177 -2.33 5.27 3.67
CA GLY A 177 -1.56 4.16 3.14
C GLY A 177 -1.65 4.05 1.63
N LEU A 178 -0.61 3.48 1.02
CA LEU A 178 -0.56 3.11 -0.39
C LEU A 178 -0.03 1.68 -0.52
N GLY A 179 -0.55 0.90 -1.47
CA GLY A 179 -0.09 -0.46 -1.66
C GLY A 179 -0.33 -1.00 -3.06
N GLY A 180 0.44 -2.02 -3.40
CA GLY A 180 0.31 -2.75 -4.65
C GLY A 180 1.32 -3.87 -4.76
N SER A 181 1.17 -4.70 -5.79
CA SER A 181 2.04 -5.84 -6.06
C SER A 181 2.87 -5.64 -7.33
N SER A 182 4.01 -6.32 -7.42
CA SER A 182 4.86 -6.32 -8.62
C SER A 182 5.31 -4.89 -9.01
N LEU A 183 4.96 -4.41 -10.20
CA LEU A 183 5.15 -3.00 -10.59
C LEU A 183 4.38 -2.04 -9.66
N GLY A 184 3.22 -2.46 -9.12
CA GLY A 184 2.49 -1.69 -8.11
C GLY A 184 3.27 -1.57 -6.81
N GLY A 185 3.94 -2.64 -6.36
CA GLY A 185 4.84 -2.60 -5.21
C GLY A 185 6.04 -1.67 -5.44
N LEU A 186 6.63 -1.72 -6.63
CA LEU A 186 7.70 -0.79 -7.05
C LEU A 186 7.21 0.66 -7.02
N ALA A 187 6.05 0.94 -7.63
CA ALA A 187 5.43 2.27 -7.61
C ALA A 187 5.12 2.74 -6.18
N THR A 188 4.61 1.84 -5.33
CA THR A 188 4.29 2.14 -3.92
C THR A 188 5.51 2.67 -3.17
N LEU A 189 6.65 1.99 -3.25
CA LEU A 189 7.86 2.43 -2.55
C LEU A 189 8.40 3.74 -3.15
N ALA A 190 8.45 3.85 -4.48
CA ALA A 190 8.90 5.07 -5.15
C ALA A 190 8.03 6.28 -4.79
N LEU A 191 6.71 6.11 -4.72
CA LEU A 191 5.77 7.17 -4.34
C LEU A 191 5.88 7.54 -2.86
N GLY A 192 6.10 6.56 -1.96
CA GLY A 192 6.38 6.83 -0.56
C GLY A 192 7.65 7.67 -0.36
N ILE A 193 8.71 7.37 -1.12
CA ILE A 193 9.97 8.15 -1.09
C ILE A 193 9.77 9.55 -1.65
N TRP A 194 9.05 9.71 -2.76
CA TRP A 194 8.84 11.04 -3.38
C TRP A 194 7.82 11.91 -2.65
N PHE A 195 6.85 11.31 -1.95
CA PHE A 195 5.74 12.01 -1.30
C PHE A 195 5.55 11.54 0.16
N PRO A 196 6.59 11.57 1.00
CA PRO A 196 6.54 11.06 2.38
C PRO A 196 5.58 11.85 3.27
N ASN A 197 5.21 13.07 2.86
CA ASN A 197 4.23 13.91 3.54
C ASN A 197 2.77 13.56 3.19
N VAL A 198 2.54 12.52 2.35
CA VAL A 198 1.21 12.08 1.95
C VAL A 198 1.01 10.62 2.27
N PHE A 199 1.95 9.75 1.89
CA PHE A 199 1.85 8.31 2.08
C PHE A 199 2.92 7.84 3.07
N THR A 200 2.50 7.40 4.25
CA THR A 200 3.44 6.93 5.28
C THR A 200 3.31 5.46 5.61
N ARG A 201 2.22 4.79 5.19
CA ARG A 201 2.00 3.35 5.39
C ARG A 201 2.05 2.65 4.04
N LEU A 202 3.09 1.87 3.79
CA LEU A 202 3.35 1.31 2.46
C LEU A 202 3.22 -0.22 2.47
N ALA A 203 2.34 -0.75 1.61
CA ALA A 203 2.23 -2.18 1.31
C ALA A 203 2.99 -2.49 0.02
N VAL A 204 4.26 -2.85 0.15
CA VAL A 204 5.19 -3.13 -0.96
C VAL A 204 5.24 -4.65 -1.17
N MET A 205 4.33 -5.18 -2.00
CA MET A 205 4.15 -6.63 -2.17
C MET A 205 4.90 -7.11 -3.41
N SER A 206 5.80 -8.09 -3.24
CA SER A 206 6.60 -8.67 -4.34
C SER A 206 7.08 -7.64 -5.36
N PRO A 207 7.75 -6.55 -4.94
CA PRO A 207 8.04 -5.42 -5.84
C PRO A 207 8.95 -5.83 -6.98
N ALA A 208 8.75 -5.23 -8.16
CA ALA A 208 9.61 -5.40 -9.33
C ALA A 208 10.98 -4.73 -9.14
N VAL A 209 11.77 -5.21 -8.16
CA VAL A 209 13.07 -4.64 -7.76
C VAL A 209 14.07 -4.63 -8.92
N TRP A 210 13.94 -5.56 -9.85
CA TRP A 210 14.79 -5.69 -11.05
C TRP A 210 14.64 -4.53 -12.04
N TRP A 211 13.58 -3.71 -11.91
CA TRP A 211 13.28 -2.63 -12.84
C TRP A 211 14.46 -1.67 -12.99
N ASP A 212 14.84 -1.40 -14.27
CA ASP A 212 15.84 -0.41 -14.63
C ASP A 212 17.13 -0.52 -13.79
N GLU A 213 17.71 -1.73 -13.77
CA GLU A 213 18.94 -2.05 -13.02
C GLU A 213 18.85 -1.68 -11.52
N CYS A 214 17.73 -2.06 -10.90
CA CYS A 214 17.43 -1.73 -9.51
C CYS A 214 17.31 -0.23 -9.23
N PHE A 215 16.49 0.47 -10.03
CA PHE A 215 16.23 1.91 -9.84
C PHE A 215 15.78 2.23 -8.41
N ILE A 216 14.94 1.38 -7.81
CA ILE A 216 14.45 1.59 -6.45
C ILE A 216 15.56 1.45 -5.40
N CYS A 217 16.56 0.61 -5.64
CA CYS A 217 17.73 0.49 -4.76
C CYS A 217 18.52 1.80 -4.75
N ARG A 218 18.76 2.37 -5.94
CA ARG A 218 19.43 3.67 -6.03
C ARG A 218 18.66 4.77 -5.31
N MET A 219 17.32 4.81 -5.46
CA MET A 219 16.50 5.76 -4.73
C MET A 219 16.67 5.63 -3.20
N VAL A 220 16.75 4.41 -2.68
CA VAL A 220 16.99 4.16 -1.25
C VAL A 220 18.40 4.58 -0.87
N ASP A 221 19.41 4.24 -1.67
CA ASP A 221 20.81 4.58 -1.42
C ASP A 221 21.07 6.10 -1.40
N GLU A 222 20.32 6.85 -2.22
CA GLU A 222 20.41 8.31 -2.33
C GLU A 222 19.70 9.07 -1.18
N LEU A 223 18.95 8.39 -0.31
CA LEU A 223 18.35 9.04 0.85
C LEU A 223 19.44 9.54 1.81
N GLU A 224 19.38 10.81 2.18
CA GLU A 224 20.28 11.41 3.19
C GLU A 224 19.93 10.90 4.59
N GLU A 225 18.63 10.74 4.87
CA GLU A 225 18.11 10.25 6.15
C GLU A 225 16.90 9.33 5.94
N LYS A 226 16.58 8.56 6.97
CA LYS A 226 15.40 7.71 7.00
C LYS A 226 14.13 8.57 6.95
N LEU A 227 13.22 8.21 6.05
CA LEU A 227 11.90 8.84 5.95
C LEU A 227 10.92 8.25 7.00
N PRO A 228 9.88 8.99 7.41
CA PRO A 228 8.89 8.54 8.39
C PRO A 228 7.88 7.55 7.79
N LEU A 229 8.38 6.48 7.17
CA LEU A 229 7.59 5.47 6.48
C LEU A 229 7.50 4.20 7.31
N LYS A 230 6.31 3.62 7.38
CA LYS A 230 6.04 2.27 7.87
C LYS A 230 5.83 1.34 6.68
N ILE A 231 6.70 0.38 6.48
CA ILE A 231 6.80 -0.40 5.25
C ILE A 231 6.52 -1.88 5.54
N TRP A 232 5.50 -2.43 4.90
CA TRP A 232 5.37 -3.85 4.66
C TRP A 232 6.10 -4.20 3.36
N LEU A 233 7.06 -5.12 3.42
CA LEU A 233 7.82 -5.61 2.28
C LEU A 233 7.79 -7.13 2.26
N ASP A 234 7.40 -7.73 1.17
CA ASP A 234 7.34 -9.19 1.05
C ASP A 234 7.78 -9.70 -0.32
N THR A 235 8.02 -11.02 -0.37
CA THR A 235 8.25 -11.77 -1.61
C THR A 235 7.92 -13.25 -1.39
N GLY A 236 7.65 -13.98 -2.46
CA GLY A 236 7.56 -15.44 -2.44
C GLY A 236 8.87 -16.09 -2.86
N THR A 237 9.26 -17.22 -2.24
CA THR A 237 10.56 -17.87 -2.54
C THR A 237 10.58 -18.58 -3.89
N ARG A 238 9.41 -18.76 -4.55
CA ARG A 238 9.32 -19.24 -5.94
C ARG A 238 9.27 -18.14 -7.00
N GLU A 239 9.29 -16.89 -6.57
CA GLU A 239 9.37 -15.74 -7.48
C GLU A 239 10.79 -15.65 -8.07
N GLU A 240 10.90 -15.38 -9.36
CA GLU A 240 12.20 -15.23 -9.97
C GLU A 240 12.92 -13.98 -9.45
N GLY A 241 14.15 -14.16 -8.99
CA GLY A 241 14.97 -13.07 -8.46
C GLY A 241 14.48 -12.50 -7.12
N TRP A 242 13.72 -13.26 -6.33
CA TRP A 242 13.20 -12.87 -5.03
C TRP A 242 14.27 -12.36 -4.06
N GLN A 243 15.51 -12.84 -4.20
CA GLN A 243 16.66 -12.39 -3.39
C GLN A 243 16.89 -10.87 -3.52
N ARG A 244 16.53 -10.25 -4.65
CA ARG A 244 16.63 -8.80 -4.82
C ARG A 244 15.72 -8.02 -3.85
N THR A 245 14.60 -8.62 -3.43
CA THR A 245 13.74 -8.02 -2.40
C THR A 245 14.40 -8.09 -1.04
N ARG A 246 15.18 -9.13 -0.76
CA ARG A 246 16.03 -9.22 0.42
C ARG A 246 17.12 -8.13 0.40
N ASP A 247 17.81 -7.96 -0.74
CA ASP A 247 18.81 -6.90 -0.90
C ASP A 247 18.22 -5.51 -0.69
N LEU A 248 16.99 -5.28 -1.17
CA LEU A 248 16.25 -4.03 -0.93
C LEU A 248 15.93 -3.84 0.57
N ARG A 249 15.51 -4.91 1.27
CA ARG A 249 15.31 -4.90 2.72
C ARG A 249 16.60 -4.49 3.45
N ASP A 250 17.74 -5.07 3.07
CA ASP A 250 19.03 -4.79 3.70
C ASP A 250 19.41 -3.31 3.54
N ARG A 251 19.20 -2.73 2.35
CA ARG A 251 19.42 -1.29 2.11
C ARG A 251 18.50 -0.40 2.95
N LEU A 252 17.23 -0.78 3.11
CA LEU A 252 16.31 -0.05 4.00
C LEU A 252 16.79 -0.11 5.45
N VAL A 253 17.29 -1.27 5.92
CA VAL A 253 17.86 -1.42 7.26
C VAL A 253 19.13 -0.57 7.42
N GLU A 254 20.02 -0.54 6.43
CA GLU A 254 21.21 0.32 6.41
C GLU A 254 20.84 1.82 6.50
N LYS A 255 19.71 2.21 5.94
CA LYS A 255 19.15 3.58 6.05
C LYS A 255 18.42 3.84 7.37
N GLY A 256 18.33 2.86 8.26
CA GLY A 256 17.82 3.02 9.62
C GLY A 256 16.38 2.52 9.85
N TRP A 257 15.73 1.85 8.86
CA TRP A 257 14.49 1.14 9.16
C TRP A 257 14.75 -0.09 10.02
N ARG A 258 13.84 -0.35 10.96
CA ARG A 258 13.97 -1.44 11.93
C ARG A 258 12.95 -2.53 11.65
N VAL A 259 13.45 -3.74 11.40
CA VAL A 259 12.60 -4.92 11.19
C VAL A 259 11.76 -5.19 12.44
N ASN A 260 10.48 -5.52 12.26
CA ASN A 260 9.43 -5.71 13.28
C ASN A 260 8.99 -4.43 14.02
N ASP A 261 9.41 -3.25 13.56
CA ASP A 261 8.96 -1.96 14.10
C ASP A 261 8.30 -1.12 12.99
N ASP A 262 9.10 -0.47 12.15
CA ASP A 262 8.63 0.33 11.03
C ASP A 262 8.88 -0.32 9.65
N LEU A 263 9.56 -1.45 9.63
CA LEU A 263 9.70 -2.34 8.48
C LEU A 263 9.27 -3.76 8.87
N GLN A 264 8.25 -4.30 8.23
CA GLN A 264 7.97 -5.73 8.27
C GLN A 264 8.46 -6.36 6.98
N TYR A 265 9.34 -7.35 7.11
CA TYR A 265 9.82 -8.11 5.95
C TYR A 265 9.42 -9.58 6.06
N THR A 266 8.93 -10.15 4.96
CA THR A 266 8.50 -11.55 4.93
C THR A 266 8.88 -12.21 3.60
N GLU A 267 9.59 -13.35 3.70
CA GLU A 267 9.79 -14.30 2.60
C GLU A 267 8.82 -15.46 2.80
N VAL A 268 7.89 -15.62 1.87
CA VAL A 268 6.86 -16.68 1.98
C VAL A 268 7.32 -17.91 1.23
N GLU A 269 7.66 -18.95 1.98
CA GLU A 269 8.16 -20.21 1.43
C GLU A 269 7.15 -20.84 0.46
N GLY A 270 7.62 -21.23 -0.74
CA GLY A 270 6.81 -21.86 -1.77
C GLY A 270 5.80 -20.95 -2.45
N ALA A 271 5.68 -19.68 -2.09
CA ALA A 271 4.78 -18.74 -2.75
C ALA A 271 5.35 -18.27 -4.09
N ASP A 272 4.47 -18.14 -5.07
CA ASP A 272 4.76 -17.67 -6.42
C ASP A 272 4.32 -16.21 -6.62
N HIS A 273 4.57 -15.67 -7.82
CA HIS A 273 4.20 -14.31 -8.22
C HIS A 273 2.77 -14.29 -8.77
N SER A 274 1.77 -14.37 -7.89
CA SER A 274 0.36 -14.50 -8.27
C SER A 274 -0.60 -13.78 -7.32
N GLU A 275 -1.81 -13.48 -7.83
CA GLU A 275 -2.92 -12.88 -7.06
C GLU A 275 -3.27 -13.73 -5.83
N ARG A 276 -3.25 -15.05 -5.95
CA ARG A 276 -3.49 -15.97 -4.82
C ARG A 276 -2.44 -15.78 -3.72
N ALA A 277 -1.16 -15.70 -4.11
CA ALA A 277 -0.08 -15.53 -3.16
C ALA A 277 -0.14 -14.15 -2.49
N TRP A 278 -0.51 -13.10 -3.20
CA TRP A 278 -0.70 -11.77 -2.63
C TRP A 278 -1.92 -11.71 -1.72
N GLY A 279 -3.05 -12.31 -2.12
CA GLY A 279 -4.24 -12.44 -1.28
C GLY A 279 -3.97 -13.10 0.07
N ALA A 280 -3.14 -14.14 0.10
CA ALA A 280 -2.76 -14.83 1.34
C ALA A 280 -1.95 -13.92 2.32
N ARG A 281 -1.36 -12.83 1.82
CA ARG A 281 -0.54 -11.89 2.61
C ARG A 281 -1.29 -10.64 3.09
N ILE A 282 -2.56 -10.47 2.69
CA ILE A 282 -3.38 -9.31 3.07
C ILE A 282 -3.62 -9.25 4.58
N ASP A 283 -3.89 -10.39 5.25
CA ASP A 283 -4.12 -10.43 6.70
C ASP A 283 -2.94 -9.86 7.50
N PRO A 284 -1.72 -10.42 7.41
CA PRO A 284 -0.59 -9.90 8.16
C PRO A 284 -0.20 -8.48 7.74
N MET A 285 -0.36 -8.11 6.48
CA MET A 285 -0.09 -6.76 5.97
C MET A 285 -1.00 -5.72 6.61
N LEU A 286 -2.33 -5.97 6.64
CA LEU A 286 -3.28 -5.07 7.27
C LEU A 286 -3.04 -4.93 8.78
N ARG A 287 -2.73 -6.02 9.47
CA ARG A 287 -2.42 -6.01 10.92
C ARG A 287 -1.16 -5.21 11.23
N PHE A 288 -0.17 -5.26 10.39
CA PHE A 288 1.06 -4.49 10.57
C PHE A 288 0.82 -3.00 10.29
N LEU A 289 0.18 -2.66 9.16
CA LEU A 289 0.02 -1.27 8.73
C LEU A 289 -1.09 -0.53 9.49
N PHE A 290 -2.15 -1.23 9.91
CA PHE A 290 -3.33 -0.66 10.57
C PHE A 290 -3.68 -1.40 11.86
N PRO A 291 -2.75 -1.49 12.83
CA PRO A 291 -3.02 -2.18 14.09
C PRO A 291 -4.19 -1.51 14.82
N PRO A 292 -4.87 -2.25 15.73
CA PRO A 292 -5.91 -1.65 16.55
C PRO A 292 -5.33 -0.50 17.39
N PRO A 293 -6.11 0.56 17.64
CA PRO A 293 -5.66 1.65 18.50
C PRO A 293 -5.29 1.10 19.88
N PRO A 294 -4.28 1.68 20.54
CA PRO A 294 -3.95 1.27 21.89
C PRO A 294 -5.17 1.39 22.80
N PRO A 295 -5.36 0.48 23.78
CA PRO A 295 -6.45 0.58 24.74
C PRO A 295 -6.46 1.98 25.36
N LEU A 296 -7.63 2.63 25.39
CA LEU A 296 -7.78 3.91 26.08
C LEU A 296 -7.21 3.74 27.48
N ALA A 297 -6.19 4.51 27.82
CA ALA A 297 -5.69 4.57 29.20
C ALA A 297 -6.89 4.84 30.09
N LYS A 298 -7.17 3.94 31.03
CA LYS A 298 -8.26 4.12 31.99
C LYS A 298 -7.98 5.46 32.70
N THR A 299 -8.67 6.52 32.28
CA THR A 299 -8.63 7.79 33.00
C THR A 299 -9.01 7.49 34.43
N ARG A 300 -8.05 7.55 35.36
CA ARG A 300 -8.35 7.52 36.80
C ARG A 300 -9.43 8.55 37.02
N ARG A 301 -10.66 8.10 37.30
CA ARG A 301 -11.73 8.98 37.80
C ARG A 301 -11.09 9.82 38.86
N ARG A 302 -10.92 11.11 38.61
CA ARG A 302 -10.60 12.08 39.68
C ARG A 302 -11.64 11.88 40.75
N ARG A 303 -11.21 11.40 41.91
CA ARG A 303 -12.05 11.37 43.10
C ARG A 303 -12.64 12.78 43.24
N ALA A 304 -13.95 12.88 43.14
CA ALA A 304 -14.65 14.12 43.42
C ALA A 304 -14.16 14.62 44.79
N LEU A 305 -13.55 15.78 44.82
CA LEU A 305 -13.22 16.45 46.07
C LEU A 305 -14.55 16.64 46.81
N LYS A 306 -14.64 16.11 48.03
CA LYS A 306 -15.77 16.36 48.90
C LYS A 306 -15.91 17.88 49.06
N PRO A 307 -17.14 18.43 49.00
CA PRO A 307 -17.32 19.86 49.22
C PRO A 307 -16.87 20.19 50.66
N LEU A 308 -16.09 21.28 50.74
CA LEU A 308 -15.69 21.83 52.01
C LEU A 308 -16.96 22.34 52.72
N VAL A 309 -17.34 21.71 53.84
CA VAL A 309 -18.41 22.20 54.71
C VAL A 309 -17.79 23.31 55.54
N LEU A 310 -18.15 24.57 55.25
CA LEU A 310 -17.84 25.71 56.11
C LEU A 310 -18.79 25.69 57.29
N GLU A 311 -18.25 25.43 58.51
CA GLU A 311 -18.99 25.64 59.76
C GLU A 311 -19.27 27.10 59.96
N PRO A 312 -20.48 27.50 60.43
CA PRO A 312 -20.80 28.89 60.76
C PRO A 312 -20.11 29.30 62.04
N GLN A 313 -19.28 30.33 61.98
CA GLN A 313 -18.72 30.96 63.18
C GLN A 313 -19.85 31.68 63.96
N LEU A 314 -20.19 31.15 65.14
CA LEU A 314 -21.03 31.84 66.13
C LEU A 314 -20.28 33.07 66.65
N ARG A 315 -20.81 34.27 66.36
CA ARG A 315 -20.38 35.51 67.02
C ARG A 315 -20.89 35.51 68.46
N ARG A 316 -20.00 35.76 69.38
CA ARG A 316 -20.31 36.32 70.72
C ARG A 316 -19.93 37.78 70.75
#